data_8b9bdcb1311b170730fc19ccdd624e48
#
_entry.id   8b9bdcb1311b170730fc19ccdd624e48
#
_cell.length_a   1.000
_cell.length_b   1.000
_cell.length_c   1.000
_cell.angle_alpha   90.00
_cell.angle_beta   90.00
_cell.angle_gamma   90.00
#
_symmetry.space_group_name_H-M   'P 1'
#
loop_
_entity.id
_entity.type
_entity.pdbx_description
1 polymer ?
#
loop_
_entity_poly.entity_id
_entity_poly.type
_entity_poly.pdbx_seq_one_letter_code
_entity_poly.pdbx_strand_id
1 'polypeptide(L)'
;RVELIRKIEELRKSRVITFFCGDRPLAVAQIADDAIRLIYEHLRYMQEYPSKPRKLDLYLYSRGGLMETPWKIVTMLREFCDELHVIIPYKAYSATTMIALGTDKIWMTNKAELSPIDPALQLERSPDRPLPFLLPEIGVEDVASYLTFLRQRAGLTDQAALAGAIGTLAESLTPSLLGRIERTYNHIRLVARKLLALCQPPLEDTRV
;
A
#
# COMPACT_ATOMS: atom_id res chain seq x y z
N ARG A 1 21.67 10.26 14.11
CA ARG A 1 20.74 10.04 12.98
C ARG A 1 21.11 10.90 11.78
N VAL A 2 21.25 12.23 11.96
CA VAL A 2 21.62 13.17 10.87
C VAL A 2 22.91 12.76 10.17
N GLU A 3 23.95 12.39 10.91
CA GLU A 3 25.22 11.93 10.34
C GLU A 3 25.08 10.68 9.45
N LEU A 4 24.23 9.73 9.86
CA LEU A 4 23.97 8.53 9.05
C LEU A 4 23.21 8.86 7.76
N ILE A 5 22.26 9.78 7.82
CA ILE A 5 21.55 10.26 6.63
C ILE A 5 22.54 10.91 5.66
N ARG A 6 23.41 11.80 6.14
CA ARG A 6 24.45 12.44 5.31
C ARG A 6 25.39 11.42 4.65
N LYS A 7 25.80 10.36 5.36
CA LYS A 7 26.61 9.28 4.79
C LYS A 7 25.87 8.55 3.66
N ILE A 8 24.55 8.32 3.80
CA ILE A 8 23.75 7.74 2.73
C ILE A 8 23.67 8.70 1.53
N GLU A 9 23.43 9.98 1.76
CA GLU A 9 23.38 11.02 0.71
C GLU A 9 24.68 11.08 -0.07
N GLU A 10 25.82 11.08 0.61
CA GLU A 10 27.16 11.10 -0.01
C GLU A 10 27.41 9.84 -0.86
N LEU A 11 27.15 8.64 -0.32
CA LEU A 11 27.35 7.37 -1.01
C LEU A 11 26.45 7.23 -2.23
N ARG A 12 25.23 7.70 -2.14
CA ARG A 12 24.22 7.53 -3.18
C ARG A 12 24.12 8.74 -4.13
N LYS A 13 24.77 9.83 -3.80
CA LYS A 13 24.66 11.12 -4.53
C LYS A 13 23.20 11.53 -4.71
N SER A 14 22.46 11.52 -3.61
CA SER A 14 21.00 11.77 -3.55
C SER A 14 20.67 12.62 -2.34
N ARG A 15 19.44 13.14 -2.27
CA ARG A 15 18.84 13.61 -1.02
C ARG A 15 18.02 12.49 -0.41
N VAL A 16 17.95 12.46 0.92
CA VAL A 16 17.26 11.39 1.64
C VAL A 16 16.14 11.95 2.51
N ILE A 17 14.94 11.43 2.34
CA ILE A 17 13.82 11.58 3.28
C ILE A 17 13.63 10.25 4.01
N THR A 18 13.45 10.30 5.32
CA THR A 18 13.14 9.12 6.13
C THR A 18 11.68 9.13 6.55
N PHE A 19 10.96 8.06 6.21
CA PHE A 19 9.58 7.86 6.65
C PHE A 19 9.47 6.52 7.39
N PHE A 20 9.26 6.63 8.70
CA PHE A 20 9.23 5.50 9.61
C PHE A 20 7.91 5.47 10.38
N CYS A 21 7.13 4.40 10.21
CA CYS A 21 5.97 4.11 11.05
C CYS A 21 6.35 3.09 12.13
N GLY A 22 6.14 3.44 13.39
CA GLY A 22 6.38 2.53 14.50
C GLY A 22 5.46 1.30 14.46
N ASP A 23 5.97 0.14 14.85
CA ASP A 23 5.20 -1.12 14.93
C ASP A 23 5.30 -1.81 16.30
N ARG A 24 5.81 -1.10 17.31
CA ARG A 24 5.89 -1.61 18.69
C ARG A 24 4.56 -1.41 19.40
N PRO A 25 4.20 -2.30 20.35
CA PRO A 25 3.06 -2.07 21.23
C PRO A 25 3.10 -0.64 21.82
N LEU A 26 1.96 0.03 21.85
CA LEU A 26 1.78 1.42 22.33
C LEU A 26 2.46 2.52 21.46
N ALA A 27 3.12 2.17 20.36
CA ALA A 27 3.74 3.09 19.43
C ALA A 27 3.47 2.67 17.97
N VAL A 28 2.28 2.17 17.70
CA VAL A 28 1.85 1.77 16.36
C VAL A 28 1.48 3.00 15.57
N ALA A 29 2.09 3.15 14.39
CA ALA A 29 1.73 4.16 13.41
C ALA A 29 1.52 3.50 12.04
N GLN A 30 0.78 4.17 11.18
CA GLN A 30 0.48 3.69 9.83
C GLN A 30 0.67 4.79 8.79
N ILE A 31 0.73 4.42 7.53
CA ILE A 31 0.70 5.39 6.43
C ILE A 31 -0.70 5.99 6.36
N ALA A 32 -0.79 7.30 6.56
CA ALA A 32 -2.02 8.06 6.53
C ALA A 32 -1.79 9.50 6.03
N ASP A 33 -2.86 10.21 5.75
CA ASP A 33 -2.80 11.53 5.10
C ASP A 33 -2.17 12.63 5.97
N ASP A 34 -2.11 12.44 7.28
CA ASP A 34 -1.43 13.35 8.22
C ASP A 34 0.08 13.46 7.96
N ALA A 35 0.70 12.40 7.41
CA ALA A 35 2.10 12.40 7.02
C ALA A 35 2.40 13.30 5.81
N ILE A 36 1.41 13.53 4.93
CA ILE A 36 1.60 14.25 3.65
C ILE A 36 2.12 15.66 3.90
N ARG A 37 1.50 16.38 4.83
CA ARG A 37 1.92 17.75 5.16
C ARG A 37 3.36 17.81 5.67
N LEU A 38 3.73 16.90 6.56
CA LEU A 38 5.09 16.87 7.13
C LEU A 38 6.13 16.56 6.05
N ILE A 39 5.86 15.60 5.17
CA ILE A 39 6.74 15.27 4.04
C ILE A 39 6.87 16.50 3.11
N TYR A 40 5.77 17.16 2.80
CA TYR A 40 5.75 18.35 1.94
C TYR A 40 6.59 19.50 2.53
N GLU A 41 6.48 19.77 3.84
CA GLU A 41 7.28 20.79 4.52
C GLU A 41 8.78 20.48 4.43
N HIS A 42 9.18 19.22 4.60
CA HIS A 42 10.57 18.78 4.40
C HIS A 42 11.05 18.94 2.96
N LEU A 43 10.21 18.62 1.98
CA LEU A 43 10.52 18.81 0.56
C LEU A 43 10.70 20.29 0.22
N ARG A 44 9.80 21.14 0.71
CA ARG A 44 9.91 22.60 0.56
C ARG A 44 11.21 23.13 1.14
N TYR A 45 11.56 22.72 2.35
CA TYR A 45 12.84 23.12 2.97
C TYR A 45 14.03 22.67 2.13
N MET A 46 14.01 21.50 1.52
CA MET A 46 15.07 21.03 0.63
C MET A 46 15.18 21.85 -0.67
N GLN A 47 14.09 22.43 -1.16
CA GLN A 47 14.09 23.30 -2.35
C GLN A 47 14.69 24.69 -2.11
N GLU A 48 14.71 25.19 -0.87
CA GLU A 48 15.36 26.45 -0.51
C GLU A 48 16.89 26.39 -0.68
N TYR A 49 17.46 25.19 -0.83
CA TYR A 49 18.83 24.98 -1.27
C TYR A 49 18.92 25.08 -2.81
N PRO A 50 20.04 25.50 -3.40
CA PRO A 50 20.10 26.17 -4.71
C PRO A 50 19.69 25.34 -5.94
N SER A 51 19.20 24.12 -5.78
CA SER A 51 18.64 23.36 -6.89
C SER A 51 17.75 22.19 -6.46
N LYS A 52 16.72 21.90 -7.24
CA LYS A 52 15.92 20.67 -7.14
C LYS A 52 16.86 19.45 -7.13
N PRO A 53 16.76 18.53 -6.17
CA PRO A 53 17.58 17.34 -6.18
C PRO A 53 17.28 16.49 -7.40
N ARG A 54 18.31 16.14 -8.18
CA ARG A 54 18.12 15.22 -9.31
C ARG A 54 17.60 13.86 -8.84
N LYS A 55 18.11 13.37 -7.70
CA LYS A 55 17.75 12.07 -7.12
C LYS A 55 17.31 12.20 -5.67
N LEU A 56 16.17 11.62 -5.37
CA LEU A 56 15.58 11.53 -4.04
C LEU A 56 15.47 10.06 -3.63
N ASP A 57 16.03 9.71 -2.47
CA ASP A 57 15.86 8.42 -1.85
C ASP A 57 14.86 8.53 -0.69
N LEU A 58 13.79 7.78 -0.76
CA LEU A 58 12.85 7.60 0.35
C LEU A 58 13.30 6.39 1.19
N TYR A 59 13.83 6.63 2.40
CA TYR A 59 14.14 5.56 3.35
C TYR A 59 12.87 5.19 4.11
N LEU A 60 12.28 4.04 3.78
CA LEU A 60 10.89 3.72 4.10
C LEU A 60 10.79 2.46 4.95
N TYR A 61 10.06 2.57 6.07
CA TYR A 61 9.68 1.45 6.91
C TYR A 61 8.25 1.61 7.42
N SER A 62 7.37 0.67 7.10
CA SER A 62 6.01 0.64 7.62
C SER A 62 5.35 -0.72 7.40
N ARG A 63 4.37 -1.05 8.23
CA ARG A 63 3.48 -2.21 8.03
C ARG A 63 2.26 -1.91 7.16
N GLY A 64 2.17 -0.70 6.61
CA GLY A 64 1.07 -0.31 5.73
C GLY A 64 0.24 0.85 6.29
N GLY A 65 -0.99 0.96 5.83
CA GLY A 65 -1.93 2.01 6.21
C GLY A 65 -3.01 2.23 5.16
N LEU A 66 -3.49 3.46 5.05
CA LEU A 66 -4.58 3.83 4.13
C LEU A 66 -4.15 3.68 2.67
N MET A 67 -4.95 2.99 1.87
CA MET A 67 -4.63 2.63 0.49
C MET A 67 -4.68 3.80 -0.50
N GLU A 68 -5.31 4.90 -0.12
CA GLU A 68 -5.40 6.14 -0.93
C GLU A 68 -4.16 7.03 -0.78
N THR A 69 -3.42 6.88 0.31
CA THR A 69 -2.27 7.74 0.64
C THR A 69 -1.03 7.49 -0.23
N PRO A 70 -0.70 6.26 -0.67
CA PRO A 70 0.46 5.99 -1.53
C PRO A 70 0.53 6.84 -2.79
N TRP A 71 -0.58 6.99 -3.50
CA TRP A 71 -0.64 7.82 -4.71
C TRP A 71 -0.25 9.27 -4.42
N LYS A 72 -0.82 9.83 -3.36
CA LYS A 72 -0.57 11.23 -2.95
C LYS A 72 0.91 11.45 -2.59
N ILE A 73 1.50 10.53 -1.82
CA ILE A 73 2.91 10.61 -1.42
C ILE A 73 3.82 10.52 -2.64
N VAL A 74 3.63 9.50 -3.49
CA VAL A 74 4.52 9.29 -4.64
C VAL A 74 4.45 10.44 -5.63
N THR A 75 3.25 10.88 -6.00
CA THR A 75 3.09 12.01 -6.93
C THR A 75 3.69 13.29 -6.38
N MET A 76 3.50 13.57 -5.09
CA MET A 76 4.12 14.70 -4.42
C MET A 76 5.66 14.60 -4.45
N LEU A 77 6.25 13.46 -4.09
CA LEU A 77 7.71 13.28 -4.11
C LEU A 77 8.29 13.51 -5.51
N ARG A 78 7.61 13.04 -6.55
CA ARG A 78 8.05 13.19 -7.94
C ARG A 78 8.04 14.62 -8.44
N GLU A 79 7.24 15.52 -7.88
CA GLU A 79 7.30 16.94 -8.20
C GLU A 79 8.63 17.59 -7.76
N PHE A 80 9.31 16.98 -6.79
CA PHE A 80 10.51 17.51 -6.16
C PHE A 80 11.82 16.84 -6.63
N CYS A 81 11.78 15.84 -7.52
CA CYS A 81 12.98 15.16 -8.03
C CYS A 81 12.80 14.71 -9.47
N ASP A 82 13.93 14.37 -10.13
CA ASP A 82 13.93 13.77 -11.46
C ASP A 82 13.92 12.24 -11.36
N GLU A 83 14.63 11.69 -10.36
CA GLU A 83 14.70 10.26 -10.06
C GLU A 83 14.22 10.02 -8.63
N LEU A 84 13.23 9.15 -8.46
CA LEU A 84 12.71 8.74 -7.16
C LEU A 84 13.09 7.28 -6.87
N HIS A 85 13.87 7.06 -5.83
CA HIS A 85 14.20 5.70 -5.37
C HIS A 85 13.65 5.46 -3.97
N VAL A 86 13.46 4.18 -3.61
CA VAL A 86 13.13 3.79 -2.25
C VAL A 86 14.20 2.86 -1.68
N ILE A 87 14.53 3.07 -0.40
CA ILE A 87 15.39 2.20 0.39
C ILE A 87 14.54 1.53 1.46
N ILE A 88 14.44 0.21 1.41
CA ILE A 88 13.66 -0.61 2.34
C ILE A 88 14.63 -1.36 3.24
N PRO A 89 14.80 -0.94 4.50
CA PRO A 89 15.71 -1.59 5.42
C PRO A 89 15.17 -2.91 5.98
N TYR A 90 13.84 -3.06 6.09
CA TYR A 90 13.20 -4.23 6.65
C TYR A 90 11.78 -4.43 6.08
N LYS A 91 10.72 -3.86 6.65
CA LYS A 91 9.34 -4.12 6.24
C LYS A 91 8.75 -2.98 5.44
N ALA A 92 8.16 -3.32 4.30
CA ALA A 92 7.34 -2.43 3.51
C ALA A 92 6.09 -3.18 3.07
N TYR A 93 5.02 -3.14 3.89
CA TYR A 93 3.83 -3.96 3.70
C TYR A 93 2.64 -3.16 3.18
N SER A 94 1.75 -3.82 2.42
CA SER A 94 0.47 -3.27 1.97
C SER A 94 0.63 -1.89 1.28
N ALA A 95 0.05 -0.82 1.83
CA ALA A 95 0.19 0.54 1.31
C ALA A 95 1.65 0.99 1.13
N THR A 96 2.58 0.46 1.95
CA THR A 96 4.01 0.74 1.81
C THR A 96 4.60 0.08 0.57
N THR A 97 4.16 -1.14 0.24
CA THR A 97 4.49 -1.80 -1.03
C THR A 97 4.02 -0.97 -2.21
N MET A 98 2.81 -0.38 -2.13
CA MET A 98 2.32 0.50 -3.19
C MET A 98 3.20 1.74 -3.40
N ILE A 99 3.71 2.36 -2.31
CA ILE A 99 4.68 3.46 -2.44
C ILE A 99 5.92 3.00 -3.19
N ALA A 100 6.44 1.81 -2.85
CA ALA A 100 7.63 1.26 -3.51
C ALA A 100 7.41 1.04 -5.01
N LEU A 101 6.23 0.56 -5.43
CA LEU A 101 5.87 0.37 -6.84
C LEU A 101 5.91 1.68 -7.65
N GLY A 102 5.74 2.82 -7.01
CA GLY A 102 5.78 4.12 -7.68
C GLY A 102 7.16 4.75 -7.81
N THR A 103 8.23 4.02 -7.47
CA THR A 103 9.62 4.49 -7.50
C THR A 103 10.41 3.86 -8.64
N ASP A 104 11.42 4.56 -9.16
CA ASP A 104 12.22 4.09 -10.29
C ASP A 104 13.14 2.91 -9.91
N LYS A 105 13.58 2.85 -8.65
CA LYS A 105 14.40 1.74 -8.12
C LYS A 105 14.07 1.43 -6.68
N ILE A 106 14.02 0.15 -6.37
CA ILE A 106 13.81 -0.37 -5.01
C ILE A 106 15.14 -0.97 -4.53
N TRP A 107 15.66 -0.42 -3.45
CA TRP A 107 16.87 -0.91 -2.78
C TRP A 107 16.47 -1.63 -1.51
N MET A 108 16.77 -2.91 -1.43
CA MET A 108 16.38 -3.76 -0.32
C MET A 108 17.61 -4.34 0.38
N THR A 109 17.59 -4.36 1.71
CA THR A 109 18.57 -5.15 2.46
C THR A 109 18.23 -6.64 2.38
N ASN A 110 19.15 -7.51 2.78
CA ASN A 110 18.90 -8.97 2.82
C ASN A 110 17.77 -9.39 3.77
N LYS A 111 17.29 -8.48 4.61
CA LYS A 111 16.18 -8.71 5.55
C LYS A 111 14.91 -7.98 5.13
N ALA A 112 14.96 -7.29 4.00
CA ALA A 112 13.83 -6.49 3.56
C ALA A 112 12.74 -7.37 2.94
N GLU A 113 11.51 -7.00 3.23
CA GLU A 113 10.32 -7.73 2.80
C GLU A 113 9.30 -6.76 2.22
N LEU A 114 8.72 -7.15 1.10
CA LEU A 114 7.49 -6.58 0.55
C LEU A 114 6.35 -7.55 0.83
N SER A 115 5.19 -7.06 1.23
CA SER A 115 4.00 -7.91 1.33
C SER A 115 3.11 -7.80 0.10
N PRO A 116 2.21 -8.75 -0.11
CA PRO A 116 1.05 -8.55 -0.97
C PRO A 116 0.28 -7.28 -0.56
N ILE A 117 -0.43 -6.72 -1.52
CA ILE A 117 -1.30 -5.56 -1.33
C ILE A 117 -2.72 -6.10 -1.18
N ASP A 118 -3.10 -6.43 0.03
CA ASP A 118 -4.43 -6.94 0.35
C ASP A 118 -5.10 -5.98 1.35
N PRO A 119 -6.04 -5.16 0.90
CA PRO A 119 -6.78 -4.28 1.79
C PRO A 119 -7.81 -5.07 2.58
N ALA A 120 -7.86 -4.83 3.86
CA ALA A 120 -8.93 -5.31 4.72
C ALA A 120 -10.02 -4.25 4.86
N LEU A 121 -11.26 -4.68 4.82
CA LEU A 121 -12.42 -3.86 5.12
C LEU A 121 -12.97 -4.24 6.50
N GLN A 122 -13.17 -3.23 7.34
CA GLN A 122 -13.83 -3.43 8.62
C GLN A 122 -15.33 -3.66 8.40
N LEU A 123 -15.86 -4.68 9.03
CA LEU A 123 -17.30 -4.93 9.06
C LEU A 123 -18.00 -3.85 9.89
N GLU A 124 -19.07 -3.28 9.35
CA GLU A 124 -19.89 -2.33 10.09
C GLU A 124 -20.57 -3.05 11.26
N ARG A 125 -20.64 -2.37 12.40
CA ARG A 125 -21.30 -2.86 13.60
C ARG A 125 -22.80 -3.01 13.31
N SER A 126 -23.31 -4.24 13.33
CA SER A 126 -24.77 -4.45 13.38
C SER A 126 -25.24 -4.21 14.82
N PRO A 127 -26.28 -3.38 15.03
CA PRO A 127 -26.82 -3.13 16.37
C PRO A 127 -27.31 -4.41 17.08
N ASP A 128 -27.73 -5.40 16.29
CA ASP A 128 -28.37 -6.61 16.79
C ASP A 128 -27.43 -7.80 17.06
N ARG A 129 -26.14 -7.64 16.78
CA ARG A 129 -25.13 -8.67 17.06
C ARG A 129 -24.06 -8.11 18.01
N PRO A 130 -23.96 -8.63 19.25
CA PRO A 130 -22.81 -8.31 20.11
C PRO A 130 -21.56 -8.92 19.47
N LEU A 131 -20.76 -8.08 18.82
CA LEU A 131 -19.47 -8.48 18.26
C LEU A 131 -18.41 -8.57 19.36
N PRO A 132 -17.44 -9.49 19.23
CA PRO A 132 -16.26 -9.47 20.07
C PRO A 132 -15.53 -8.13 19.93
N PHE A 133 -14.70 -7.81 20.91
CA PHE A 133 -14.03 -6.51 21.10
C PHE A 133 -13.25 -5.97 19.90
N LEU A 134 -12.95 -6.83 18.92
CA LEU A 134 -12.35 -6.48 17.64
C LEU A 134 -13.39 -6.73 16.53
N LEU A 135 -13.67 -5.72 15.72
CA LEU A 135 -14.46 -5.90 14.50
C LEU A 135 -13.68 -6.84 13.57
N PRO A 136 -14.28 -7.93 13.08
CA PRO A 136 -13.61 -8.80 12.13
C PRO A 136 -13.29 -7.99 10.86
N GLU A 137 -12.04 -8.05 10.44
CA GLU A 137 -11.59 -7.54 9.15
C GLU A 137 -11.76 -8.63 8.11
N ILE A 138 -12.26 -8.27 6.95
CA ILE A 138 -12.33 -9.18 5.79
C ILE A 138 -11.38 -8.65 4.75
N GLY A 139 -10.42 -9.47 4.36
CA GLY A 139 -9.56 -9.22 3.21
C GLY A 139 -10.40 -9.18 1.93
N VAL A 140 -10.12 -8.24 1.06
CA VAL A 140 -10.80 -8.15 -0.24
C VAL A 140 -10.55 -9.42 -1.06
N GLU A 141 -9.34 -9.98 -0.96
CA GLU A 141 -8.95 -11.22 -1.62
C GLU A 141 -9.63 -12.48 -1.01
N ASP A 142 -10.07 -12.44 0.25
CA ASP A 142 -10.71 -13.58 0.90
C ASP A 142 -12.01 -13.97 0.20
N VAL A 143 -12.81 -12.99 -0.20
CA VAL A 143 -14.07 -13.24 -0.92
C VAL A 143 -13.81 -13.80 -2.32
N ALA A 144 -12.85 -13.25 -3.04
CA ALA A 144 -12.45 -13.75 -4.36
C ALA A 144 -11.88 -15.17 -4.27
N SER A 145 -11.07 -15.44 -3.25
CA SER A 145 -10.49 -16.76 -2.97
C SER A 145 -11.56 -17.78 -2.60
N TYR A 146 -12.57 -17.40 -1.82
CA TYR A 146 -13.72 -18.27 -1.49
C TYR A 146 -14.49 -18.68 -2.75
N LEU A 147 -14.84 -17.75 -3.62
CA LEU A 147 -15.53 -18.06 -4.87
C LEU A 147 -14.68 -18.93 -5.81
N THR A 148 -13.38 -18.70 -5.84
CA THR A 148 -12.43 -19.52 -6.61
C THR A 148 -12.33 -20.92 -6.04
N PHE A 149 -12.25 -21.07 -4.71
CA PHE A 149 -12.27 -22.36 -4.02
C PHE A 149 -13.52 -23.17 -4.36
N LEU A 150 -14.69 -22.56 -4.29
CA LEU A 150 -15.97 -23.24 -4.61
C LEU A 150 -15.95 -23.79 -6.04
N ARG A 151 -15.52 -23.00 -7.01
CA ARG A 151 -15.52 -23.40 -8.42
C ARG A 151 -14.41 -24.40 -8.76
N GLN A 152 -13.19 -24.10 -8.37
CA GLN A 152 -12.02 -24.83 -8.86
C GLN A 152 -11.64 -26.04 -7.99
N ARG A 153 -11.82 -25.95 -6.67
CA ARG A 153 -11.41 -27.02 -5.74
C ARG A 153 -12.57 -27.84 -5.23
N ALA A 154 -13.69 -27.21 -4.89
CA ALA A 154 -14.90 -27.93 -4.48
C ALA A 154 -15.72 -28.49 -5.65
N GLY A 155 -15.36 -28.11 -6.90
CA GLY A 155 -16.01 -28.62 -8.09
C GLY A 155 -17.46 -28.17 -8.26
N LEU A 156 -17.88 -27.09 -7.59
CA LEU A 156 -19.22 -26.54 -7.73
C LEU A 156 -19.35 -25.85 -9.11
N THR A 157 -19.82 -26.59 -10.09
CA THR A 157 -20.08 -26.07 -11.45
C THR A 157 -21.56 -25.81 -11.71
N ASP A 158 -22.43 -26.41 -10.91
CA ASP A 158 -23.88 -26.22 -11.01
C ASP A 158 -24.29 -24.81 -10.57
N GLN A 159 -25.11 -24.15 -11.39
CA GLN A 159 -25.55 -22.77 -11.12
C GLN A 159 -26.42 -22.65 -9.87
N ALA A 160 -27.27 -23.65 -9.59
CA ALA A 160 -28.13 -23.62 -8.41
C ALA A 160 -27.32 -23.78 -7.12
N ALA A 161 -26.31 -24.67 -7.13
CA ALA A 161 -25.39 -24.84 -6.00
C ALA A 161 -24.53 -23.59 -5.77
N LEU A 162 -24.03 -22.93 -6.83
CA LEU A 162 -23.33 -21.66 -6.73
C LEU A 162 -24.23 -20.54 -6.20
N ALA A 163 -25.45 -20.45 -6.67
CA ALA A 163 -26.43 -19.47 -6.17
C ALA A 163 -26.74 -19.69 -4.68
N GLY A 164 -26.87 -20.95 -4.23
CA GLY A 164 -27.00 -21.30 -2.81
C GLY A 164 -25.79 -20.84 -1.97
N ALA A 165 -24.58 -21.11 -2.45
CA ALA A 165 -23.35 -20.70 -1.76
C ALA A 165 -23.21 -19.18 -1.68
N ILE A 166 -23.55 -18.46 -2.76
CA ILE A 166 -23.57 -16.99 -2.78
C ILE A 166 -24.67 -16.45 -1.84
N GLY A 167 -25.84 -17.11 -1.80
CA GLY A 167 -26.90 -16.75 -0.85
C GLY A 167 -26.46 -16.84 0.59
N THR A 168 -25.79 -17.94 0.97
CA THR A 168 -25.22 -18.13 2.32
C THR A 168 -24.13 -17.06 2.62
N LEU A 169 -23.30 -16.73 1.65
CA LEU A 169 -22.31 -15.64 1.80
C LEU A 169 -23.02 -14.30 2.03
N ALA A 170 -24.09 -14.02 1.29
CA ALA A 170 -24.85 -12.77 1.39
C ALA A 170 -25.59 -12.61 2.73
N GLU A 171 -25.90 -13.70 3.43
CA GLU A 171 -26.41 -13.67 4.80
C GLU A 171 -25.35 -13.16 5.80
N SER A 172 -24.08 -13.44 5.52
CA SER A 172 -22.95 -13.03 6.35
C SER A 172 -22.37 -11.68 5.94
N LEU A 173 -22.32 -11.43 4.63
CA LEU A 173 -21.79 -10.21 4.01
C LEU A 173 -22.92 -9.54 3.22
N THR A 174 -23.31 -8.35 3.62
CA THR A 174 -24.34 -7.61 2.90
C THR A 174 -23.96 -7.36 1.44
N PRO A 175 -24.93 -7.29 0.50
CA PRO A 175 -24.65 -6.93 -0.90
C PRO A 175 -23.89 -5.60 -1.05
N SER A 176 -24.15 -4.64 -0.16
CA SER A 176 -23.44 -3.37 -0.11
C SER A 176 -21.94 -3.54 0.21
N LEU A 177 -21.63 -4.42 1.16
CA LEU A 177 -20.23 -4.74 1.53
C LEU A 177 -19.51 -5.46 0.39
N LEU A 178 -20.17 -6.44 -0.26
CA LEU A 178 -19.62 -7.12 -1.44
C LEU A 178 -19.32 -6.13 -2.57
N GLY A 179 -20.22 -5.16 -2.82
CA GLY A 179 -19.98 -4.10 -3.77
C GLY A 179 -18.83 -3.16 -3.37
N ARG A 180 -18.62 -2.89 -2.08
CA ARG A 180 -17.44 -2.15 -1.58
C ARG A 180 -16.15 -2.92 -1.80
N ILE A 181 -16.13 -4.22 -1.51
CA ILE A 181 -15.01 -5.12 -1.75
C ILE A 181 -14.56 -5.04 -3.21
N GLU A 182 -15.50 -5.23 -4.15
CA GLU A 182 -15.20 -5.18 -5.59
C GLU A 182 -14.67 -3.81 -6.04
N ARG A 183 -15.27 -2.72 -5.56
CA ARG A 183 -14.76 -1.37 -5.87
C ARG A 183 -13.36 -1.13 -5.31
N THR A 184 -13.09 -1.57 -4.10
CA THR A 184 -11.78 -1.44 -3.46
C THR A 184 -10.72 -2.23 -4.21
N TYR A 185 -11.03 -3.46 -4.60
CA TYR A 185 -10.16 -4.30 -5.41
C TYR A 185 -9.76 -3.62 -6.74
N ASN A 186 -10.77 -3.16 -7.49
CA ASN A 186 -10.54 -2.49 -8.76
C ASN A 186 -9.79 -1.16 -8.60
N HIS A 187 -10.09 -0.40 -7.55
CA HIS A 187 -9.39 0.85 -7.25
C HIS A 187 -7.90 0.62 -6.97
N ILE A 188 -7.56 -0.36 -6.15
CA ILE A 188 -6.16 -0.68 -5.82
C ILE A 188 -5.37 -1.10 -7.04
N ARG A 189 -5.95 -1.97 -7.88
CA ARG A 189 -5.31 -2.37 -9.13
C ARG A 189 -5.07 -1.17 -10.07
N LEU A 190 -6.04 -0.27 -10.15
CA LEU A 190 -5.89 0.95 -10.93
C LEU A 190 -4.77 1.84 -10.39
N VAL A 191 -4.72 2.05 -9.07
CA VAL A 191 -3.68 2.87 -8.43
C VAL A 191 -2.30 2.22 -8.59
N ALA A 192 -2.18 0.91 -8.40
CA ALA A 192 -0.93 0.18 -8.59
C ALA A 192 -0.40 0.33 -10.04
N ARG A 193 -1.27 0.15 -11.03
CA ARG A 193 -0.91 0.37 -12.45
C ARG A 193 -0.46 1.79 -12.73
N LYS A 194 -1.18 2.78 -12.19
CA LYS A 194 -0.79 4.19 -12.32
C LYS A 194 0.57 4.47 -11.68
N LEU A 195 0.84 3.91 -10.51
CA LEU A 195 2.13 4.05 -9.83
C LEU A 195 3.27 3.43 -10.65
N LEU A 196 3.07 2.22 -11.16
CA LEU A 196 4.05 1.55 -12.04
C LEU A 196 4.32 2.36 -13.32
N ALA A 197 3.30 3.03 -13.87
CA ALA A 197 3.45 3.87 -15.05
C ALA A 197 4.26 5.16 -14.79
N LEU A 198 4.48 5.55 -13.53
CA LEU A 198 5.33 6.68 -13.16
C LEU A 198 6.82 6.33 -13.18
N CYS A 199 7.20 5.05 -13.19
CA CYS A 199 8.59 4.60 -13.16
C CYS A 199 9.36 4.99 -14.43
N GLN A 200 10.64 5.30 -14.29
CA GLN A 200 11.53 5.61 -15.41
C GLN A 200 12.71 4.61 -15.42
N PRO A 201 12.99 3.92 -16.54
CA PRO A 201 12.16 3.89 -17.76
C PRO A 201 10.79 3.25 -17.49
N PRO A 202 9.76 3.57 -18.33
CA PRO A 202 8.46 2.90 -18.22
C PRO A 202 8.66 1.38 -18.24
N LEU A 203 8.00 0.69 -17.32
CA LEU A 203 7.99 -0.77 -17.36
C LEU A 203 7.23 -1.19 -18.62
N GLU A 204 7.87 -2.01 -19.47
CA GLU A 204 7.18 -2.65 -20.56
C GLU A 204 6.01 -3.47 -19.99
N ASP A 205 4.85 -3.40 -20.64
CA ASP A 205 3.60 -4.05 -20.18
C ASP A 205 3.73 -5.58 -20.27
N THR A 206 4.53 -6.15 -19.38
CA THR A 206 4.64 -7.59 -19.18
C THR A 206 3.59 -7.98 -18.17
N ARG A 207 2.37 -8.26 -18.69
CA ARG A 207 1.28 -9.02 -18.09
C ARG A 207 1.23 -9.04 -16.54
N VAL A 208 0.48 -8.15 -15.98
CA VAL A 208 -0.06 -8.25 -14.62
C VAL A 208 -1.49 -8.79 -14.70
#